data_ee5dc4ebf52d0d1b14ed64a2109557dd
#
_entry.id   ee5dc4ebf52d0d1b14ed64a2109557dd
#
_cell.length_a   1.000
_cell.length_b   1.000
_cell.length_c   1.000
_cell.angle_alpha   90.00
_cell.angle_beta   90.00
_cell.angle_gamma   90.00
#
_symmetry.space_group_name_H-M   'P 1'
#
loop_
_entity.id
_entity.type
_entity.pdbx_description
1 polymer ?
#
loop_
_entity_poly.entity_id
_entity_poly.type
_entity_poly.pdbx_seq_one_letter_code
_entity_poly.pdbx_strand_id
1 'polypeptide(L)'
;MRKARASDCVMLLDELDKLSSGLGVHGDPTAAMLEVLDPEQNHAFKDHYLNVPVDLSRVIFIATANSLDTIPEPLLDRVDTVHVAGYTFDEKVAIAERHLVPKQLDAHGLSNSQVKLSQDVLMHVAQSYTREAGVRTMERRIGDIVRAKAVEYAQSPNTYESTITIGDVERILGGPTYEPEVVDEVGVPGVATGMAYQGSGMGSILHIEC
;
A
#
# COMPACT_ATOMS: atom_id res chain seq x y z
N MET A 1 8.27 -17.35 17.82
CA MET A 1 8.06 -18.38 18.87
C MET A 1 8.08 -17.80 20.29
N ARG A 2 9.15 -17.18 20.81
CA ARG A 2 9.18 -16.63 22.18
C ARG A 2 8.10 -15.57 22.45
N LYS A 3 7.85 -14.65 21.51
CA LYS A 3 6.76 -13.64 21.64
C LYS A 3 5.38 -14.28 21.55
N ALA A 4 5.20 -15.28 20.69
CA ALA A 4 3.93 -15.98 20.52
C ALA A 4 3.65 -16.98 21.66
N ARG A 5 4.67 -17.35 22.45
CA ARG A 5 4.62 -18.40 23.49
C ARG A 5 4.07 -19.74 22.97
N ALA A 6 4.29 -20.01 21.70
CA ALA A 6 3.83 -21.21 20.99
C ALA A 6 4.88 -21.69 19.99
N SER A 7 4.93 -23.01 19.76
CA SER A 7 5.78 -23.64 18.74
C SER A 7 5.10 -23.79 17.38
N ASP A 8 3.77 -23.69 17.36
CA ASP A 8 2.86 -23.82 16.21
C ASP A 8 2.27 -22.47 15.79
N CYS A 9 3.10 -21.44 15.74
CA CYS A 9 2.68 -20.08 15.44
C CYS A 9 2.68 -19.81 13.93
N VAL A 10 1.98 -18.73 13.53
CA VAL A 10 2.12 -18.13 12.22
C VAL A 10 3.26 -17.11 12.27
N MET A 11 4.20 -17.21 11.34
CA MET A 11 5.32 -16.28 11.21
C MET A 11 5.16 -15.47 9.93
N LEU A 12 5.04 -14.16 10.06
CA LEU A 12 4.98 -13.23 8.94
C LEU A 12 6.38 -12.70 8.65
N LEU A 13 6.83 -12.87 7.41
CA LEU A 13 8.09 -12.36 6.86
C LEU A 13 7.74 -11.23 5.89
N ASP A 14 7.92 -9.99 6.34
CA ASP A 14 7.58 -8.83 5.54
C ASP A 14 8.74 -8.44 4.62
N GLU A 15 8.43 -8.07 3.36
CA GLU A 15 9.40 -7.62 2.35
C GLU A 15 10.51 -8.66 2.04
N LEU A 16 10.12 -9.89 1.74
CA LEU A 16 11.05 -11.00 1.40
C LEU A 16 11.96 -10.66 0.19
N ASP A 17 11.46 -9.87 -0.74
CA ASP A 17 12.19 -9.37 -1.92
C ASP A 17 13.44 -8.53 -1.58
N LYS A 18 13.50 -7.98 -0.37
CA LYS A 18 14.66 -7.18 0.07
C LYS A 18 15.80 -8.00 0.68
N LEU A 19 15.59 -9.28 0.96
CA LEU A 19 16.61 -10.14 1.54
C LEU A 19 17.80 -10.34 0.61
N SER A 20 17.56 -10.45 -0.70
CA SER A 20 18.61 -10.68 -1.71
C SER A 20 19.46 -9.43 -2.01
N SER A 21 18.99 -8.24 -1.61
CA SER A 21 19.69 -6.97 -1.87
C SER A 21 20.88 -6.72 -0.92
N GLY A 22 21.03 -7.50 0.12
CA GLY A 22 22.01 -7.33 1.18
C GLY A 22 23.23 -8.27 1.02
N LEU A 23 24.04 -8.10 0.00
CA LEU A 23 25.40 -8.66 -0.06
C LEU A 23 26.28 -7.99 1.02
N GLY A 24 26.00 -8.26 2.27
CA GLY A 24 26.72 -7.71 3.42
C GLY A 24 27.62 -8.73 4.09
N VAL A 25 28.55 -8.22 4.89
CA VAL A 25 29.59 -8.95 5.66
C VAL A 25 29.04 -10.03 6.63
N HIS A 26 27.71 -10.17 6.75
CA HIS A 26 27.06 -11.01 7.75
C HIS A 26 26.46 -12.34 7.24
N GLY A 27 26.85 -12.80 6.05
CA GLY A 27 26.34 -14.05 5.46
C GLY A 27 25.15 -13.84 4.51
N ASP A 28 24.77 -14.90 3.82
CA ASP A 28 23.65 -14.91 2.89
C ASP A 28 22.35 -15.26 3.62
N PRO A 29 21.43 -14.30 3.85
CA PRO A 29 20.15 -14.57 4.50
C PRO A 29 19.27 -15.52 3.68
N THR A 30 19.49 -15.59 2.36
CA THR A 30 18.76 -16.47 1.47
C THR A 30 19.01 -17.94 1.80
N ALA A 31 20.27 -18.30 2.08
CA ALA A 31 20.64 -19.66 2.45
C ALA A 31 19.97 -20.11 3.76
N ALA A 32 19.89 -19.22 4.75
CA ALA A 32 19.18 -19.49 6.00
C ALA A 32 17.67 -19.65 5.76
N MET A 33 17.08 -18.85 4.86
CA MET A 33 15.65 -18.98 4.52
C MET A 33 15.33 -20.26 3.79
N LEU A 34 16.24 -20.76 2.94
CA LEU A 34 16.08 -22.07 2.30
C LEU A 34 16.00 -23.20 3.32
N GLU A 35 16.82 -23.18 4.36
CA GLU A 35 16.78 -24.16 5.45
C GLU A 35 15.50 -24.05 6.28
N VAL A 36 15.04 -22.83 6.55
CA VAL A 36 13.80 -22.54 7.32
C VAL A 36 12.56 -23.02 6.58
N LEU A 37 12.50 -22.82 5.26
CA LEU A 37 11.31 -23.13 4.45
C LEU A 37 11.32 -24.58 3.93
N ASP A 38 12.44 -25.30 4.04
CA ASP A 38 12.55 -26.69 3.61
C ASP A 38 11.91 -27.64 4.64
N PRO A 39 10.82 -28.34 4.30
CA PRO A 39 10.15 -29.26 5.23
C PRO A 39 11.06 -30.43 5.70
N GLU A 40 12.09 -30.79 4.89
CA GLU A 40 13.01 -31.86 5.26
C GLU A 40 14.07 -31.42 6.27
N GLN A 41 14.35 -30.12 6.37
CA GLN A 41 15.42 -29.57 7.21
C GLN A 41 14.91 -28.74 8.39
N ASN A 42 13.73 -28.13 8.27
CA ASN A 42 13.22 -27.16 9.24
C ASN A 42 12.91 -27.72 10.64
N HIS A 43 12.78 -29.05 10.78
CA HIS A 43 12.58 -29.70 12.07
C HIS A 43 13.83 -29.64 12.98
N ALA A 44 15.01 -29.43 12.41
CA ALA A 44 16.28 -29.36 13.09
C ALA A 44 17.05 -28.07 12.79
N PHE A 45 16.33 -26.98 12.43
CA PHE A 45 16.94 -25.69 12.12
C PHE A 45 17.84 -25.24 13.25
N LYS A 46 19.07 -24.86 12.91
CA LYS A 46 20.05 -24.45 13.91
C LYS A 46 20.23 -22.95 13.87
N ASP A 47 19.80 -22.29 14.95
CA ASP A 47 20.06 -20.87 15.15
C ASP A 47 21.59 -20.64 15.26
N HIS A 48 22.17 -19.94 14.28
CA HIS A 48 23.61 -19.66 14.23
C HIS A 48 24.11 -18.79 15.39
N TYR A 49 23.25 -18.02 16.02
CA TYR A 49 23.62 -17.17 17.15
C TYR A 49 23.59 -17.95 18.47
N LEU A 50 22.52 -18.72 18.70
CA LEU A 50 22.36 -19.51 19.94
C LEU A 50 22.98 -20.89 19.84
N ASN A 51 23.27 -21.38 18.65
CA ASN A 51 23.79 -22.72 18.35
C ASN A 51 22.91 -23.84 18.94
N VAL A 52 21.60 -23.62 19.02
CA VAL A 52 20.61 -24.55 19.53
C VAL A 52 19.66 -24.94 18.41
N PRO A 53 19.34 -26.24 18.25
CA PRO A 53 18.35 -26.67 17.27
C PRO A 53 16.96 -26.23 17.69
N VAL A 54 16.18 -25.74 16.72
CA VAL A 54 14.79 -25.30 16.88
C VAL A 54 13.93 -26.02 15.87
N ASP A 55 12.86 -26.64 16.31
CA ASP A 55 11.90 -27.29 15.43
C ASP A 55 10.90 -26.23 14.88
N LEU A 56 10.95 -26.02 13.58
CA LEU A 56 10.08 -25.10 12.84
C LEU A 56 9.03 -25.83 11.99
N SER A 57 8.96 -27.16 12.04
CA SER A 57 8.09 -27.99 11.20
C SER A 57 6.59 -27.70 11.40
N ARG A 58 6.21 -27.10 12.53
CA ARG A 58 4.81 -26.74 12.87
C ARG A 58 4.51 -25.26 12.69
N VAL A 59 5.47 -24.48 12.19
CA VAL A 59 5.30 -23.04 11.95
C VAL A 59 4.72 -22.83 10.55
N ILE A 60 3.68 -22.01 10.44
CA ILE A 60 3.15 -21.55 9.16
C ILE A 60 3.88 -20.26 8.80
N PHE A 61 4.55 -20.25 7.65
CA PHE A 61 5.23 -19.07 7.14
C PHE A 61 4.34 -18.35 6.12
N ILE A 62 4.19 -17.04 6.29
CA ILE A 62 3.54 -16.16 5.33
C ILE A 62 4.57 -15.08 4.99
N ALA A 63 4.86 -14.90 3.72
CA ALA A 63 5.79 -13.86 3.26
C ALA A 63 5.06 -12.82 2.42
N THR A 64 5.52 -11.57 2.47
CA THR A 64 5.09 -10.51 1.55
C THR A 64 6.26 -10.11 0.66
N ALA A 65 5.96 -9.73 -0.58
CA ALA A 65 6.92 -9.21 -1.52
C ALA A 65 6.25 -8.21 -2.47
N ASN A 66 7.00 -7.22 -2.96
CA ASN A 66 6.51 -6.29 -3.97
C ASN A 66 6.80 -6.79 -5.39
N SER A 67 7.89 -7.53 -5.59
CA SER A 67 8.26 -8.18 -6.85
C SER A 67 8.81 -9.57 -6.57
N LEU A 68 8.58 -10.48 -7.52
CA LEU A 68 9.17 -11.82 -7.51
C LEU A 68 10.56 -11.84 -8.16
N ASP A 69 10.87 -10.86 -9.02
CA ASP A 69 12.08 -10.83 -9.84
C ASP A 69 13.39 -10.84 -9.03
N THR A 70 13.33 -10.30 -7.81
CA THR A 70 14.49 -10.22 -6.91
C THR A 70 14.59 -11.39 -5.95
N ILE A 71 13.58 -12.27 -5.91
CA ILE A 71 13.56 -13.46 -5.05
C ILE A 71 14.24 -14.60 -5.82
N PRO A 72 15.25 -15.26 -5.23
CA PRO A 72 15.91 -16.40 -5.87
C PRO A 72 14.94 -17.55 -6.16
N GLU A 73 15.06 -18.13 -7.35
CA GLU A 73 14.24 -19.24 -7.84
C GLU A 73 14.11 -20.41 -6.82
N PRO A 74 15.19 -20.84 -6.13
CA PRO A 74 15.06 -21.90 -5.11
C PRO A 74 14.16 -21.56 -3.93
N LEU A 75 13.94 -20.27 -3.62
CA LEU A 75 12.97 -19.86 -2.61
C LEU A 75 11.55 -19.86 -3.18
N LEU A 76 11.38 -19.44 -4.44
CA LEU A 76 10.08 -19.45 -5.12
C LEU A 76 9.53 -20.87 -5.26
N ASP A 77 10.39 -21.86 -5.49
CA ASP A 77 10.01 -23.28 -5.58
C ASP A 77 9.45 -23.86 -4.26
N ARG A 78 9.67 -23.19 -3.14
CA ARG A 78 9.24 -23.63 -1.80
C ARG A 78 8.03 -22.87 -1.25
N VAL A 79 7.49 -21.94 -2.03
CA VAL A 79 6.36 -21.09 -1.60
C VAL A 79 5.24 -21.09 -2.64
N ASP A 80 4.01 -21.08 -2.15
CA ASP A 80 2.84 -20.85 -3.00
C ASP A 80 2.65 -19.34 -3.18
N THR A 81 2.66 -18.88 -4.43
CA THR A 81 2.52 -17.46 -4.73
C THR A 81 1.07 -17.06 -4.93
N VAL A 82 0.62 -16.08 -4.14
CA VAL A 82 -0.70 -15.48 -4.26
C VAL A 82 -0.55 -14.02 -4.72
N HIS A 83 -1.02 -13.72 -5.93
CA HIS A 83 -0.99 -12.36 -6.45
C HIS A 83 -2.16 -11.54 -5.91
N VAL A 84 -1.83 -10.40 -5.30
CA VAL A 84 -2.81 -9.41 -4.82
C VAL A 84 -2.81 -8.24 -5.79
N ALA A 85 -3.88 -8.10 -6.57
CA ALA A 85 -4.04 -6.98 -7.50
C ALA A 85 -4.22 -5.64 -6.76
N GLY A 86 -3.87 -4.54 -7.43
CA GLY A 86 -4.19 -3.19 -6.95
C GLY A 86 -5.69 -2.92 -6.99
N TYR A 87 -6.13 -1.95 -6.20
CA TYR A 87 -7.52 -1.53 -6.15
C TYR A 87 -7.87 -0.57 -7.29
N THR A 88 -9.07 -0.71 -7.84
CA THR A 88 -9.69 0.27 -8.73
C THR A 88 -10.06 1.55 -7.97
N PHE A 89 -10.36 2.64 -8.68
CA PHE A 89 -10.76 3.88 -8.02
C PHE A 89 -12.04 3.72 -7.20
N ASP A 90 -13.02 2.97 -7.70
CA ASP A 90 -14.28 2.71 -6.98
C ASP A 90 -14.04 1.90 -5.71
N GLU A 91 -13.19 0.88 -5.77
CA GLU A 91 -12.78 0.11 -4.59
C GLU A 91 -12.04 0.98 -3.57
N LYS A 92 -11.14 1.86 -4.03
CA LYS A 92 -10.43 2.82 -3.15
C LYS A 92 -11.40 3.75 -2.44
N VAL A 93 -12.41 4.27 -3.15
CA VAL A 93 -13.47 5.12 -2.56
C VAL A 93 -14.27 4.34 -1.52
N ALA A 94 -14.68 3.11 -1.83
CA ALA A 94 -15.40 2.26 -0.89
C ALA A 94 -14.58 1.92 0.37
N ILE A 95 -13.27 1.64 0.21
CA ILE A 95 -12.34 1.42 1.33
C ILE A 95 -12.17 2.71 2.13
N ALA A 96 -12.03 3.85 1.47
CA ALA A 96 -11.87 5.13 2.13
C ALA A 96 -13.10 5.48 2.98
N GLU A 97 -14.30 5.35 2.44
CA GLU A 97 -15.54 5.63 3.13
C GLU A 97 -15.74 4.74 4.37
N ARG A 98 -15.50 3.42 4.20
CA ARG A 98 -15.78 2.43 5.25
C ARG A 98 -14.69 2.35 6.32
N HIS A 99 -13.45 2.61 5.98
CA HIS A 99 -12.30 2.33 6.85
C HIS A 99 -11.39 3.52 7.08
N LEU A 100 -10.96 4.23 6.01
CA LEU A 100 -9.94 5.26 6.17
C LEU A 100 -10.49 6.53 6.84
N VAL A 101 -11.64 7.00 6.39
CA VAL A 101 -12.28 8.20 6.96
C VAL A 101 -12.60 8.00 8.44
N PRO A 102 -13.32 6.94 8.87
CA PRO A 102 -13.56 6.69 10.29
C PRO A 102 -12.29 6.62 11.12
N LYS A 103 -11.27 5.90 10.63
CA LYS A 103 -9.98 5.77 11.29
C LYS A 103 -9.28 7.12 11.48
N GLN A 104 -9.30 7.98 10.45
CA GLN A 104 -8.67 9.30 10.52
C GLN A 104 -9.46 10.26 11.41
N LEU A 105 -10.79 10.20 11.41
CA LEU A 105 -11.62 10.99 12.31
C LEU A 105 -11.36 10.64 13.76
N ASP A 106 -11.34 9.36 14.10
CA ASP A 106 -11.04 8.86 15.44
C ASP A 106 -9.65 9.29 15.90
N ALA A 107 -8.64 9.13 15.03
CA ALA A 107 -7.26 9.53 15.33
C ALA A 107 -7.10 11.04 15.62
N HIS A 108 -7.99 11.90 15.10
CA HIS A 108 -7.96 13.34 15.30
C HIS A 108 -9.05 13.85 16.27
N GLY A 109 -9.79 12.94 16.93
CA GLY A 109 -10.82 13.27 17.92
C GLY A 109 -12.06 13.96 17.32
N LEU A 110 -12.35 13.69 16.06
CA LEU A 110 -13.53 14.22 15.35
C LEU A 110 -14.56 13.11 15.13
N SER A 111 -15.81 13.53 14.93
CA SER A 111 -16.92 12.64 14.61
C SER A 111 -17.42 12.84 13.19
N ASN A 112 -18.17 11.87 12.67
CA ASN A 112 -18.82 11.96 11.35
C ASN A 112 -19.83 13.15 11.24
N SER A 113 -20.29 13.70 12.36
CA SER A 113 -21.14 14.90 12.36
C SER A 113 -20.34 16.18 12.10
N GLN A 114 -19.05 16.17 12.44
CA GLN A 114 -18.17 17.33 12.32
C GLN A 114 -17.46 17.40 10.99
N VAL A 115 -17.19 16.25 10.34
CA VAL A 115 -16.52 16.22 9.03
C VAL A 115 -17.24 15.21 8.14
N LYS A 116 -17.69 15.69 6.97
CA LYS A 116 -18.37 14.88 5.95
C LYS A 116 -17.62 14.94 4.64
N LEU A 117 -17.11 13.79 4.22
CA LEU A 117 -16.49 13.59 2.92
C LEU A 117 -17.48 12.83 2.02
N SER A 118 -17.92 13.45 0.92
CA SER A 118 -18.75 12.78 -0.08
C SER A 118 -17.93 11.83 -0.94
N GLN A 119 -18.60 10.90 -1.61
CA GLN A 119 -17.95 9.98 -2.55
C GLN A 119 -17.26 10.74 -3.69
N ASP A 120 -17.84 11.83 -4.18
CA ASP A 120 -17.24 12.66 -5.22
C ASP A 120 -15.92 13.28 -4.77
N VAL A 121 -15.85 13.76 -3.53
CA VAL A 121 -14.60 14.28 -2.94
C VAL A 121 -13.56 13.18 -2.78
N LEU A 122 -13.97 12.00 -2.31
CA LEU A 122 -13.06 10.85 -2.17
C LEU A 122 -12.55 10.37 -3.54
N MET A 123 -13.40 10.37 -4.56
CA MET A 123 -13.04 10.06 -5.94
C MET A 123 -12.04 11.08 -6.49
N HIS A 124 -12.29 12.39 -6.26
CA HIS A 124 -11.36 13.44 -6.64
C HIS A 124 -10.00 13.28 -5.96
N VAL A 125 -9.97 12.97 -4.66
CA VAL A 125 -8.71 12.69 -3.95
C VAL A 125 -8.00 11.48 -4.55
N ALA A 126 -8.73 10.40 -4.85
CA ALA A 126 -8.15 9.19 -5.43
C ALA A 126 -7.52 9.45 -6.81
N GLN A 127 -8.21 10.19 -7.67
CA GLN A 127 -7.78 10.45 -9.05
C GLN A 127 -6.69 11.51 -9.16
N SER A 128 -6.84 12.60 -8.39
CA SER A 128 -5.98 13.79 -8.56
C SER A 128 -4.78 13.85 -7.63
N TYR A 129 -4.78 13.07 -6.54
CA TYR A 129 -3.70 13.12 -5.54
C TYR A 129 -3.03 11.78 -5.25
N THR A 130 -3.45 10.69 -5.92
CA THR A 130 -2.84 9.37 -5.70
C THR A 130 -2.58 8.63 -7.01
N ARG A 131 -1.40 7.98 -7.09
CA ARG A 131 -1.03 7.05 -8.16
C ARG A 131 -0.36 5.82 -7.55
N GLU A 132 -1.12 5.05 -6.79
CA GLU A 132 -0.63 3.85 -6.09
C GLU A 132 -1.58 2.67 -6.31
N ALA A 133 -1.07 1.45 -6.24
CA ALA A 133 -1.90 0.24 -6.30
C ALA A 133 -2.79 0.07 -5.06
N GLY A 134 -2.28 0.47 -3.89
CA GLY A 134 -2.97 0.41 -2.61
C GLY A 134 -3.72 1.69 -2.25
N VAL A 135 -3.84 1.95 -0.95
CA VAL A 135 -4.55 3.10 -0.38
C VAL A 135 -3.73 3.88 0.66
N ARG A 136 -2.42 3.63 0.76
CA ARG A 136 -1.56 4.25 1.78
C ARG A 136 -1.41 5.76 1.59
N THR A 137 -1.20 6.21 0.36
CA THR A 137 -1.13 7.64 0.03
C THR A 137 -2.50 8.29 0.20
N MET A 138 -3.57 7.61 -0.22
CA MET A 138 -4.94 8.07 -0.03
C MET A 138 -5.26 8.28 1.47
N GLU A 139 -4.87 7.34 2.32
CA GLU A 139 -5.02 7.48 3.78
C GLU A 139 -4.30 8.72 4.32
N ARG A 140 -3.07 8.98 3.86
CA ARG A 140 -2.31 10.17 4.26
C ARG A 140 -3.01 11.46 3.82
N ARG A 141 -3.49 11.52 2.57
CA ARG A 141 -4.22 12.70 2.05
C ARG A 141 -5.52 12.96 2.80
N ILE A 142 -6.29 11.92 3.11
CA ILE A 142 -7.47 12.03 3.96
C ILE A 142 -7.07 12.53 5.37
N GLY A 143 -5.99 12.02 5.94
CA GLY A 143 -5.44 12.49 7.21
C GLY A 143 -5.07 13.97 7.20
N ASP A 144 -4.46 14.46 6.11
CA ASP A 144 -4.11 15.88 5.96
C ASP A 144 -5.36 16.75 5.91
N ILE A 145 -6.40 16.33 5.18
CA ILE A 145 -7.70 17.02 5.10
C ILE A 145 -8.37 17.06 6.48
N VAL A 146 -8.47 15.90 7.15
CA VAL A 146 -9.12 15.80 8.46
C VAL A 146 -8.38 16.65 9.50
N ARG A 147 -7.04 16.66 9.46
CA ARG A 147 -6.21 17.50 10.37
C ARG A 147 -6.46 18.98 10.16
N ALA A 148 -6.52 19.44 8.91
CA ALA A 148 -6.82 20.83 8.60
C ALA A 148 -8.21 21.21 9.12
N LYS A 149 -9.21 20.35 8.91
CA LYS A 149 -10.57 20.56 9.41
C LYS A 149 -10.67 20.52 10.94
N ALA A 150 -9.85 19.73 11.61
CA ALA A 150 -9.75 19.75 13.08
C ALA A 150 -9.27 21.10 13.61
N VAL A 151 -8.29 21.72 12.94
CA VAL A 151 -7.80 23.05 13.29
C VAL A 151 -8.88 24.11 13.05
N GLU A 152 -9.57 24.08 11.91
CA GLU A 152 -10.67 25.00 11.61
C GLU A 152 -11.80 24.91 12.65
N TYR A 153 -12.19 23.68 13.01
CA TYR A 153 -13.19 23.43 14.05
C TYR A 153 -12.78 23.98 15.42
N ALA A 154 -11.52 23.77 15.81
CA ALA A 154 -10.99 24.25 17.09
C ALA A 154 -10.93 25.79 17.15
N GLN A 155 -10.62 26.45 16.03
CA GLN A 155 -10.53 27.92 15.97
C GLN A 155 -11.89 28.62 15.91
N SER A 156 -12.85 28.03 15.23
CA SER A 156 -14.15 28.69 14.94
C SER A 156 -15.33 27.72 14.98
N PRO A 157 -15.69 27.14 16.13
CA PRO A 157 -16.74 26.11 16.21
C PRO A 157 -18.11 26.57 15.71
N ASN A 158 -18.42 27.86 15.86
CA ASN A 158 -19.74 28.43 15.53
C ASN A 158 -19.94 28.74 14.04
N THR A 159 -18.85 28.89 13.28
CA THR A 159 -18.86 29.20 11.84
C THR A 159 -18.29 28.06 11.00
N TYR A 160 -18.02 26.96 11.65
CA TYR A 160 -17.40 25.80 11.03
C TYR A 160 -18.37 25.06 10.09
N GLU A 161 -17.89 24.77 8.89
CA GLU A 161 -18.63 24.02 7.88
C GLU A 161 -18.17 22.57 7.84
N SER A 162 -19.09 21.66 8.15
CA SER A 162 -18.76 20.22 8.28
C SER A 162 -18.59 19.49 6.94
N THR A 163 -19.19 20.04 5.88
CA THR A 163 -19.13 19.42 4.54
C THR A 163 -17.86 19.88 3.82
N ILE A 164 -17.08 18.94 3.32
CA ILE A 164 -15.89 19.22 2.55
C ILE A 164 -16.25 19.28 1.07
N THR A 165 -15.79 20.32 0.40
CA THR A 165 -15.92 20.51 -1.04
C THR A 165 -14.60 20.20 -1.75
N ILE A 166 -14.64 20.05 -3.09
CA ILE A 166 -13.43 19.89 -3.92
C ILE A 166 -12.51 21.11 -3.75
N GLY A 167 -13.09 22.33 -3.68
CA GLY A 167 -12.31 23.54 -3.43
C GLY A 167 -11.59 23.56 -2.07
N ASP A 168 -12.17 22.94 -1.03
CA ASP A 168 -11.49 22.77 0.25
C ASP A 168 -10.32 21.80 0.12
N VAL A 169 -10.47 20.71 -0.64
CA VAL A 169 -9.38 19.76 -0.90
C VAL A 169 -8.21 20.46 -1.58
N GLU A 170 -8.48 21.23 -2.63
CA GLU A 170 -7.43 21.98 -3.35
C GLU A 170 -6.79 23.05 -2.48
N ARG A 171 -7.56 23.71 -1.62
CA ARG A 171 -7.00 24.67 -0.66
C ARG A 171 -6.09 24.03 0.37
N ILE A 172 -6.41 22.80 0.82
CA ILE A 172 -5.67 22.09 1.87
C ILE A 172 -4.48 21.33 1.29
N LEU A 173 -4.67 20.59 0.20
CA LEU A 173 -3.63 19.72 -0.38
C LEU A 173 -2.79 20.42 -1.45
N GLY A 174 -3.20 21.60 -1.89
CA GLY A 174 -2.66 22.27 -3.08
C GLY A 174 -3.37 21.83 -4.36
N GLY A 175 -2.95 22.36 -5.50
CA GLY A 175 -3.48 21.95 -6.79
C GLY A 175 -3.31 20.45 -7.06
N PRO A 176 -4.09 19.88 -7.98
CA PRO A 176 -4.00 18.47 -8.37
C PRO A 176 -2.57 18.07 -8.68
N THR A 177 -2.11 16.97 -8.08
CA THR A 177 -0.77 16.40 -8.35
C THR A 177 -0.76 15.66 -9.68
N TYR A 178 -1.90 15.07 -10.02
CA TYR A 178 -2.11 14.34 -11.27
C TYR A 178 -3.32 14.92 -11.97
N GLU A 179 -3.13 15.37 -13.21
CA GLU A 179 -4.23 15.77 -14.06
C GLU A 179 -4.89 14.53 -14.67
N PRO A 180 -6.22 14.53 -14.84
CA PRO A 180 -6.89 13.47 -15.55
C PRO A 180 -6.35 13.45 -17.00
N GLU A 181 -5.84 12.32 -17.42
CA GLU A 181 -5.39 12.13 -18.79
C GLU A 181 -6.62 12.11 -19.70
N VAL A 182 -6.88 13.21 -20.35
CA VAL A 182 -7.98 13.33 -21.31
C VAL A 182 -7.43 12.97 -22.69
N VAL A 183 -8.08 12.02 -23.35
CA VAL A 183 -7.83 11.77 -24.77
C VAL A 183 -8.44 12.94 -25.53
N ASP A 184 -7.63 13.68 -26.27
CA ASP A 184 -8.15 14.70 -27.19
C ASP A 184 -9.09 14.04 -28.19
N GLU A 185 -10.36 14.42 -28.16
CA GLU A 185 -11.38 13.92 -29.10
C GLU A 185 -11.09 14.34 -30.55
N VAL A 186 -10.28 15.35 -30.71
CA VAL A 186 -9.88 15.87 -32.04
C VAL A 186 -8.50 15.31 -32.37
N GLY A 187 -8.45 14.31 -33.26
CA GLY A 187 -7.20 13.75 -33.74
C GLY A 187 -6.34 14.82 -34.39
N VAL A 188 -5.19 15.12 -33.80
CA VAL A 188 -4.18 16.01 -34.39
C VAL A 188 -3.36 15.19 -35.39
N PRO A 189 -3.27 15.60 -36.66
CA PRO A 189 -2.43 14.89 -37.62
C PRO A 189 -0.97 14.84 -37.14
N GLY A 190 -0.38 13.64 -37.13
CA GLY A 190 0.96 13.39 -36.59
C GLY A 190 1.03 13.01 -35.13
N VAL A 191 -0.10 12.92 -34.41
CA VAL A 191 -0.16 12.45 -33.02
C VAL A 191 -0.98 11.16 -32.94
N ALA A 192 -0.38 10.11 -32.39
CA ALA A 192 -1.07 8.87 -32.09
C ALA A 192 -1.16 8.67 -30.57
N THR A 193 -2.34 8.26 -30.09
CA THR A 193 -2.56 7.98 -28.68
C THR A 193 -2.33 6.49 -28.41
N GLY A 194 -1.36 6.18 -27.56
CA GLY A 194 -1.09 4.84 -27.07
C GLY A 194 -1.53 4.69 -25.62
N MET A 195 -1.73 3.47 -25.16
CA MET A 195 -1.95 3.13 -23.74
C MET A 195 -0.71 2.43 -23.19
N ALA A 196 -0.24 2.87 -22.03
CA ALA A 196 0.82 2.20 -21.29
C ALA A 196 0.29 1.68 -19.96
N TYR A 197 0.69 0.46 -19.61
CA TYR A 197 0.43 -0.09 -18.29
C TYR A 197 1.59 0.29 -17.35
N GLN A 198 1.26 1.01 -16.29
CA GLN A 198 2.20 1.25 -15.20
C GLN A 198 1.95 0.18 -14.14
N GLY A 199 2.97 -0.58 -13.75
CA GLY A 199 2.89 -1.74 -12.85
C GLY A 199 2.17 -1.54 -11.51
N SER A 200 1.69 -0.32 -11.25
CA SER A 200 0.85 0.05 -10.09
C SER A 200 -0.64 -0.30 -10.25
N GLY A 201 -1.04 -1.03 -11.30
CA GLY A 201 -2.45 -1.37 -11.57
C GLY A 201 -3.24 -0.28 -12.28
N MET A 202 -2.60 0.81 -12.69
CA MET A 202 -3.20 1.89 -13.46
C MET A 202 -2.56 2.00 -14.85
N GLY A 203 -3.39 2.26 -15.86
CA GLY A 203 -2.92 2.63 -17.19
C GLY A 203 -2.62 4.12 -17.27
N SER A 204 -1.77 4.51 -18.19
CA SER A 204 -1.54 5.89 -18.60
C SER A 204 -1.69 6.04 -20.12
N ILE A 205 -2.02 7.25 -20.54
CA ILE A 205 -2.08 7.61 -21.95
C ILE A 205 -0.71 8.17 -22.36
N LEU A 206 -0.21 7.72 -23.50
CA LEU A 206 1.00 8.25 -24.12
C LEU A 206 0.62 8.89 -25.46
N HIS A 207 1.02 10.14 -25.67
CA HIS A 207 0.94 10.77 -26.96
C HIS A 207 2.26 10.53 -27.69
N ILE A 208 2.17 9.89 -28.86
CA ILE A 208 3.30 9.59 -29.74
C ILE A 208 3.22 10.58 -30.91
N GLU A 209 4.17 11.48 -30.98
CA GLU A 209 4.30 12.45 -32.08
C GLU A 209 5.22 11.89 -33.17
N CYS A 210 4.79 12.00 -34.45
CA CYS A 210 5.54 11.55 -35.61
C CYS A 210 5.77 12.69 -36.59
#